data_03671c5c5138e6b6902edf770aa2b739
#
_entry.id   03671c5c5138e6b6902edf770aa2b739
#
_cell.length_a   1.000
_cell.length_b   1.000
_cell.length_c   1.000
_cell.angle_alpha   90.00
_cell.angle_beta   90.00
_cell.angle_gamma   90.00
#
_symmetry.space_group_name_H-M   'P 1'
#
loop_
_entity.id
_entity.type
_entity.pdbx_description
1 polymer ?
#
loop_
_entity_poly.entity_id
_entity_poly.type
_entity_poly.pdbx_seq_one_letter_code
_entity_poly.pdbx_strand_id
1 'polypeptide(L)'
;QLIATIESSYFSQLSVVRNSIPYFPVRIYANEELKTAIFISEISIEPSLYYLVGNTMLNWAKDNECDLIISSSNSVNPQPIDASNPNEYSIAAIGNTVRARNRLKDSKIALLNNGTIGGIPAVLLNQSSVLGIDVIVLLVKIIEGIPDFRAAAELSTTISNLVPGVSCNIPLLLQEAERIEKEITKIKTQGTESEMDAYG
;
A
#
# COMPACT_ATOMS: atom_id res chain seq x y z
N GLN A 1 -12.78 13.06 -5.38
CA GLN A 1 -13.06 14.00 -4.26
C GLN A 1 -13.03 13.29 -2.92
N LEU A 2 -12.85 14.02 -1.80
CA LEU A 2 -13.03 13.49 -0.44
C LEU A 2 -14.53 13.23 -0.21
N ILE A 3 -14.87 12.01 0.23
CA ILE A 3 -16.27 11.62 0.42
C ILE A 3 -16.59 11.20 1.85
N ALA A 4 -15.60 10.70 2.61
CA ALA A 4 -15.80 10.28 4.00
C ALA A 4 -14.49 10.29 4.79
N THR A 5 -14.64 10.23 6.12
CA THR A 5 -13.56 10.01 7.09
C THR A 5 -13.88 8.79 7.95
N ILE A 6 -12.84 8.12 8.43
CA ILE A 6 -12.97 7.09 9.46
C ILE A 6 -12.39 7.65 10.74
N GLU A 7 -13.22 7.70 11.76
CA GLU A 7 -12.88 8.26 13.06
C GLU A 7 -13.05 7.23 14.16
N SER A 8 -12.21 7.31 15.17
CA SER A 8 -12.29 6.49 16.37
C SER A 8 -11.64 7.22 17.54
N SER A 9 -12.23 7.11 18.71
CA SER A 9 -11.61 7.61 19.96
C SER A 9 -10.32 6.85 20.32
N TYR A 10 -10.09 5.70 19.70
CA TYR A 10 -8.87 4.89 19.85
C TYR A 10 -7.77 5.26 18.86
N PHE A 11 -8.03 6.13 17.91
CA PHE A 11 -6.99 6.64 17.01
C PHE A 11 -6.17 7.72 17.70
N SER A 12 -4.92 7.85 17.30
CA SER A 12 -4.10 9.00 17.70
C SER A 12 -4.80 10.30 17.30
N GLN A 13 -5.03 11.18 18.28
CA GLN A 13 -5.72 12.45 18.07
C GLN A 13 -4.76 13.44 17.41
N LEU A 14 -4.72 13.44 16.09
CA LEU A 14 -3.89 14.32 15.28
C LEU A 14 -4.63 14.82 14.05
N SER A 15 -4.18 15.93 13.52
CA SER A 15 -4.65 16.50 12.26
C SER A 15 -3.47 16.60 11.28
N VAL A 16 -3.68 16.16 10.07
CA VAL A 16 -2.71 16.30 8.98
C VAL A 16 -2.89 17.67 8.34
N VAL A 17 -1.85 18.50 8.32
CA VAL A 17 -1.92 19.82 7.70
C VAL A 17 -1.19 19.81 6.36
N ARG A 18 -1.89 20.21 5.29
CA ARG A 18 -1.34 20.39 3.95
C ARG A 18 -1.81 21.73 3.38
N ASN A 19 -0.87 22.54 2.94
CA ASN A 19 -1.16 23.88 2.43
C ASN A 19 -2.02 24.72 3.41
N SER A 20 -1.71 24.63 4.71
CA SER A 20 -2.42 25.31 5.79
C SER A 20 -3.89 24.84 6.00
N ILE A 21 -4.29 23.74 5.40
CA ILE A 21 -5.62 23.14 5.54
C ILE A 21 -5.52 21.88 6.39
N PRO A 22 -6.30 21.75 7.49
CA PRO A 22 -6.33 20.54 8.30
C PRO A 22 -7.18 19.45 7.65
N TYR A 23 -6.70 18.21 7.75
CA TYR A 23 -7.40 17.01 7.29
C TYR A 23 -7.45 15.94 8.36
N PHE A 24 -8.50 15.16 8.39
CA PHE A 24 -8.53 13.91 9.15
C PHE A 24 -7.46 12.93 8.65
N PRO A 25 -6.80 12.18 9.54
CA PRO A 25 -5.70 11.29 9.15
C PRO A 25 -6.17 10.05 8.38
N VAL A 26 -7.45 9.62 8.55
CA VAL A 26 -8.01 8.46 7.86
C VAL A 26 -9.18 8.91 7.00
N ARG A 27 -9.04 8.77 5.68
CA ARG A 27 -9.95 9.36 4.69
C ARG A 27 -10.31 8.41 3.58
N ILE A 28 -11.47 8.65 2.96
CA ILE A 28 -11.92 7.96 1.75
C ILE A 28 -12.10 9.01 0.65
N TYR A 29 -11.41 8.79 -0.45
CA TYR A 29 -11.59 9.55 -1.68
C TYR A 29 -12.28 8.68 -2.72
N ALA A 30 -13.16 9.25 -3.51
CA ALA A 30 -13.78 8.56 -4.64
C ALA A 30 -13.66 9.35 -5.94
N ASN A 31 -13.64 8.59 -7.03
CA ASN A 31 -13.77 9.07 -8.40
C ASN A 31 -14.94 8.32 -9.04
N GLU A 32 -16.02 9.05 -9.35
CA GLU A 32 -17.25 8.49 -9.92
C GLU A 32 -17.06 8.00 -11.36
N GLU A 33 -16.26 8.70 -12.16
CA GLU A 33 -15.99 8.31 -13.55
C GLU A 33 -15.24 6.98 -13.63
N LEU A 34 -14.27 6.78 -12.72
CA LEU A 34 -13.49 5.55 -12.61
C LEU A 34 -14.17 4.49 -11.74
N LYS A 35 -15.29 4.81 -11.09
CA LYS A 35 -15.97 3.95 -10.12
C LYS A 35 -15.00 3.36 -9.09
N THR A 36 -14.13 4.21 -8.57
CA THR A 36 -13.02 3.79 -7.69
C THR A 36 -13.02 4.61 -6.43
N ALA A 37 -12.76 3.96 -5.30
CA ALA A 37 -12.52 4.63 -4.02
C ALA A 37 -11.15 4.24 -3.47
N ILE A 38 -10.52 5.16 -2.73
CA ILE A 38 -9.21 4.97 -2.11
C ILE A 38 -9.34 5.28 -0.62
N PHE A 39 -9.01 4.30 0.22
CA PHE A 39 -8.85 4.45 1.64
C PHE A 39 -7.40 4.83 1.95
N ILE A 40 -7.18 5.93 2.65
CA ILE A 40 -5.87 6.43 3.03
C ILE A 40 -5.81 6.56 4.55
N SER A 41 -4.76 6.02 5.15
CA SER A 41 -4.40 6.27 6.55
C SER A 41 -3.00 6.88 6.60
N GLU A 42 -2.88 8.03 7.27
CA GLU A 42 -1.61 8.71 7.56
C GLU A 42 -1.17 8.48 9.01
N ILE A 43 -1.84 7.57 9.71
CA ILE A 43 -1.47 7.09 11.05
C ILE A 43 -1.28 5.58 11.02
N SER A 44 -0.44 5.09 11.90
CA SER A 44 -0.38 3.67 12.22
C SER A 44 -1.64 3.26 12.98
N ILE A 45 -2.32 2.24 12.49
CA ILE A 45 -3.48 1.67 13.17
C ILE A 45 -2.98 0.64 14.18
N GLU A 46 -3.42 0.75 15.43
CA GLU A 46 -3.08 -0.21 16.47
C GLU A 46 -3.60 -1.62 16.13
N PRO A 47 -2.81 -2.68 16.39
CA PRO A 47 -3.20 -4.05 16.05
C PRO A 47 -4.56 -4.48 16.61
N SER A 48 -4.94 -3.99 17.78
CA SER A 48 -6.24 -4.24 18.40
C SER A 48 -7.43 -3.72 17.58
N LEU A 49 -7.18 -2.78 16.67
CA LEU A 49 -8.19 -2.15 15.82
C LEU A 49 -8.25 -2.72 14.39
N TYR A 50 -7.34 -3.61 14.01
CA TYR A 50 -7.30 -4.15 12.65
C TYR A 50 -8.62 -4.81 12.24
N TYR A 51 -9.22 -5.58 13.14
CA TYR A 51 -10.50 -6.23 12.88
C TYR A 51 -11.63 -5.22 12.69
N LEU A 52 -11.70 -4.21 13.55
CA LEU A 52 -12.74 -3.17 13.47
C LEU A 52 -12.60 -2.36 12.18
N VAL A 53 -11.40 -1.87 11.88
CA VAL A 53 -11.13 -1.08 10.67
C VAL A 53 -11.38 -1.90 9.41
N GLY A 54 -10.86 -3.13 9.35
CA GLY A 54 -11.07 -4.02 8.20
C GLY A 54 -12.54 -4.32 7.92
N ASN A 55 -13.33 -4.59 8.96
CA ASN A 55 -14.78 -4.79 8.80
C ASN A 55 -15.52 -3.51 8.40
N THR A 56 -15.11 -2.34 8.93
CA THR A 56 -15.67 -1.06 8.50
C THR A 56 -15.42 -0.83 7.00
N MET A 57 -14.21 -1.11 6.52
CA MET A 57 -13.88 -1.02 5.08
C MET A 57 -14.71 -1.99 4.24
N LEU A 58 -14.89 -3.25 4.69
CA LEU A 58 -15.69 -4.25 4.00
C LEU A 58 -17.17 -3.89 3.95
N ASN A 59 -17.73 -3.42 5.06
CA ASN A 59 -19.12 -2.98 5.10
C ASN A 59 -19.34 -1.78 4.18
N TRP A 60 -18.43 -0.80 4.23
CA TRP A 60 -18.49 0.34 3.34
C TRP A 60 -18.42 -0.09 1.86
N ALA A 61 -17.52 -1.01 1.52
CA ALA A 61 -17.38 -1.53 0.17
C ALA A 61 -18.66 -2.26 -0.29
N LYS A 62 -19.25 -3.04 0.60
CA LYS A 62 -20.53 -3.72 0.34
C LYS A 62 -21.67 -2.73 0.11
N ASP A 63 -21.81 -1.73 0.97
CA ASP A 63 -22.88 -0.73 0.91
C ASP A 63 -22.75 0.16 -0.36
N ASN A 64 -21.53 0.26 -0.92
CA ASN A 64 -21.23 0.98 -2.15
C ASN A 64 -21.05 0.03 -3.36
N GLU A 65 -21.51 -1.20 -3.28
CA GLU A 65 -21.51 -2.19 -4.37
C GLU A 65 -20.13 -2.41 -5.01
N CYS A 66 -19.05 -2.36 -4.21
CA CYS A 66 -17.71 -2.60 -4.69
C CYS A 66 -17.48 -4.09 -4.97
N ASP A 67 -17.07 -4.44 -6.17
CA ASP A 67 -16.79 -5.81 -6.59
C ASP A 67 -15.40 -6.29 -6.16
N LEU A 68 -14.45 -5.38 -6.03
CA LEU A 68 -13.05 -5.69 -5.79
C LEU A 68 -12.44 -4.72 -4.77
N ILE A 69 -11.70 -5.28 -3.83
CA ILE A 69 -10.81 -4.53 -2.93
C ILE A 69 -9.37 -4.93 -3.26
N ILE A 70 -8.52 -3.94 -3.49
CA ILE A 70 -7.07 -4.14 -3.61
C ILE A 70 -6.41 -3.51 -2.39
N SER A 71 -5.63 -4.28 -1.68
CA SER A 71 -4.82 -3.83 -0.55
C SER A 71 -3.36 -4.18 -0.78
N SER A 72 -2.45 -3.57 -0.04
CA SER A 72 -1.03 -3.90 -0.07
C SER A 72 -0.54 -4.32 1.30
N SER A 73 0.49 -5.16 1.33
CA SER A 73 1.18 -5.56 2.55
C SER A 73 2.68 -5.65 2.29
N ASN A 74 3.47 -5.37 3.34
CA ASN A 74 4.90 -5.65 3.27
C ASN A 74 5.12 -7.16 3.20
N SER A 75 5.95 -7.61 2.27
CA SER A 75 6.36 -9.01 2.18
C SER A 75 7.61 -9.24 3.00
N VAL A 76 7.48 -10.04 4.05
CA VAL A 76 8.62 -10.43 4.92
C VAL A 76 9.59 -11.38 4.19
N ASN A 77 9.13 -12.05 3.13
CA ASN A 77 9.95 -12.99 2.34
C ASN A 77 9.42 -13.16 0.91
N PRO A 78 9.48 -12.12 0.05
CA PRO A 78 9.26 -12.36 -1.36
C PRO A 78 10.41 -13.26 -1.84
N GLN A 79 10.09 -14.45 -2.35
CA GLN A 79 11.08 -15.18 -3.12
C GLN A 79 11.42 -14.31 -4.33
N PRO A 80 12.69 -13.91 -4.55
CA PRO A 80 13.04 -13.11 -5.72
C PRO A 80 12.68 -13.92 -6.97
N ILE A 81 11.96 -13.30 -7.90
CA ILE A 81 11.66 -13.93 -9.20
C ILE A 81 12.95 -14.12 -9.97
N ASP A 82 13.93 -13.24 -9.75
CA ASP A 82 15.28 -13.38 -10.27
C ASP A 82 16.31 -12.91 -9.23
N ALA A 83 17.10 -13.84 -8.68
CA ALA A 83 18.16 -13.52 -7.72
C ALA A 83 19.32 -12.73 -8.37
N SER A 84 19.34 -12.56 -9.69
CA SER A 84 20.39 -11.86 -10.42
C SER A 84 20.21 -10.33 -10.43
N ASN A 85 19.01 -9.82 -10.11
CA ASN A 85 18.73 -8.39 -10.07
C ASN A 85 18.14 -7.93 -8.71
N PRO A 86 19.00 -7.56 -7.74
CA PRO A 86 18.54 -7.16 -6.40
C PRO A 86 17.72 -5.85 -6.36
N ASN A 87 17.66 -5.12 -7.47
CA ASN A 87 16.90 -3.88 -7.61
C ASN A 87 15.52 -4.10 -8.27
N GLU A 88 15.18 -5.32 -8.63
CA GLU A 88 13.89 -5.63 -9.22
C GLU A 88 12.86 -5.87 -8.10
N TYR A 89 11.90 -4.95 -7.97
CA TYR A 89 10.76 -5.11 -7.08
C TYR A 89 9.82 -6.14 -7.70
N SER A 90 9.79 -7.34 -7.14
CA SER A 90 8.83 -8.34 -7.55
C SER A 90 7.59 -8.25 -6.67
N ILE A 91 6.44 -7.99 -7.27
CA ILE A 91 5.16 -8.05 -6.59
C ILE A 91 4.61 -9.47 -6.71
N ALA A 92 4.38 -10.10 -5.56
CA ALA A 92 3.53 -11.28 -5.46
C ALA A 92 2.14 -10.86 -4.97
N ALA A 93 1.14 -11.71 -5.16
CA ALA A 93 -0.21 -11.39 -4.72
C ALA A 93 -0.96 -12.61 -4.23
N ILE A 94 -2.00 -12.37 -3.45
CA ILE A 94 -2.99 -13.37 -3.06
C ILE A 94 -4.40 -12.86 -3.37
N GLY A 95 -5.26 -13.74 -3.85
CA GLY A 95 -6.69 -13.49 -4.07
C GLY A 95 -7.55 -14.47 -3.27
N ASN A 96 -8.56 -13.96 -2.56
CA ASN A 96 -9.46 -14.78 -1.74
C ASN A 96 -10.36 -15.71 -2.57
N THR A 97 -10.79 -15.29 -3.76
CA THR A 97 -11.72 -16.04 -4.62
C THR A 97 -11.01 -16.61 -5.86
N VAL A 98 -11.70 -17.53 -6.55
CA VAL A 98 -11.24 -18.02 -7.85
C VAL A 98 -11.18 -16.88 -8.87
N ARG A 99 -12.16 -15.97 -8.85
CA ARG A 99 -12.23 -14.80 -9.74
C ARG A 99 -11.05 -13.87 -9.51
N ALA A 100 -10.72 -13.54 -8.25
CA ALA A 100 -9.57 -12.73 -7.89
C ALA A 100 -8.25 -13.37 -8.34
N ARG A 101 -8.07 -14.69 -8.12
CA ARG A 101 -6.88 -15.42 -8.56
C ARG A 101 -6.74 -15.49 -10.09
N ASN A 102 -7.84 -15.65 -10.83
CA ASN A 102 -7.80 -15.63 -12.29
C ASN A 102 -7.40 -14.25 -12.80
N ARG A 103 -7.94 -13.15 -12.23
CA ARG A 103 -7.54 -11.77 -12.56
C ARG A 103 -6.03 -11.56 -12.38
N LEU A 104 -5.44 -12.09 -11.30
CA LEU A 104 -4.00 -12.03 -11.06
C LEU A 104 -3.20 -12.78 -12.14
N LYS A 105 -3.64 -13.99 -12.52
CA LYS A 105 -3.01 -14.79 -13.57
C LYS A 105 -3.07 -14.10 -14.94
N ASP A 106 -4.24 -13.55 -15.29
CA ASP A 106 -4.44 -12.84 -16.56
C ASP A 106 -3.53 -11.61 -16.65
N SER A 107 -3.29 -10.94 -15.50
CA SER A 107 -2.36 -9.81 -15.38
C SER A 107 -0.89 -10.24 -15.20
N LYS A 108 -0.58 -11.55 -15.26
CA LYS A 108 0.76 -12.13 -15.09
C LYS A 108 1.43 -11.80 -13.75
N ILE A 109 0.65 -11.61 -12.70
CA ILE A 109 1.15 -11.35 -11.35
C ILE A 109 1.37 -12.69 -10.65
N ALA A 110 2.55 -12.86 -10.04
CA ALA A 110 2.92 -14.07 -9.32
C ALA A 110 2.01 -14.29 -8.11
N LEU A 111 1.51 -15.52 -7.94
CA LEU A 111 0.70 -15.87 -6.78
C LEU A 111 1.59 -16.30 -5.61
N LEU A 112 1.27 -15.83 -4.41
CA LEU A 112 1.84 -16.36 -3.18
C LEU A 112 1.30 -17.78 -2.95
N ASN A 113 2.17 -18.79 -2.99
CA ASN A 113 1.77 -20.18 -2.76
C ASN A 113 1.66 -20.50 -1.26
N ASN A 114 2.61 -20.04 -0.47
CA ASN A 114 2.67 -20.27 0.97
C ASN A 114 3.16 -19.00 1.67
N GLY A 115 2.57 -18.68 2.82
CA GLY A 115 2.98 -17.53 3.60
C GLY A 115 1.92 -17.11 4.60
N THR A 116 2.21 -16.03 5.32
CA THR A 116 1.30 -15.43 6.30
C THR A 116 1.11 -13.96 5.96
N ILE A 117 -0.12 -13.52 5.94
CA ILE A 117 -0.51 -12.11 5.78
C ILE A 117 -1.00 -11.62 7.13
N GLY A 118 -0.53 -10.46 7.57
CA GLY A 118 -0.97 -9.80 8.81
C GLY A 118 -1.72 -8.51 8.58
N GLY A 119 -2.18 -7.90 9.67
CA GLY A 119 -2.80 -6.58 9.67
C GLY A 119 -4.19 -6.52 9.04
N ILE A 120 -4.59 -5.34 8.64
CA ILE A 120 -5.88 -5.10 7.96
C ILE A 120 -6.04 -5.95 6.69
N PRO A 121 -5.01 -6.13 5.83
CA PRO A 121 -5.11 -7.00 4.66
C PRO A 121 -5.54 -8.43 4.99
N ALA A 122 -5.10 -9.00 6.11
CA ALA A 122 -5.53 -10.32 6.56
C ALA A 122 -7.02 -10.35 6.93
N VAL A 123 -7.51 -9.32 7.61
CA VAL A 123 -8.93 -9.18 7.94
C VAL A 123 -9.76 -9.10 6.66
N LEU A 124 -9.34 -8.28 5.70
CA LEU A 124 -10.03 -8.17 4.40
C LEU A 124 -10.11 -9.53 3.70
N LEU A 125 -9.00 -10.27 3.57
CA LEU A 125 -8.98 -11.60 2.95
C LEU A 125 -9.91 -12.59 3.65
N ASN A 126 -9.90 -12.63 4.97
CA ASN A 126 -10.63 -13.63 5.73
C ASN A 126 -12.14 -13.33 5.80
N GLN A 127 -12.51 -12.06 6.01
CA GLN A 127 -13.91 -11.69 6.23
C GLN A 127 -14.69 -11.49 4.91
N SER A 128 -14.02 -11.12 3.83
CA SER A 128 -14.66 -10.88 2.53
C SER A 128 -15.29 -12.12 1.90
N SER A 129 -14.82 -13.32 2.25
CA SER A 129 -15.35 -14.57 1.73
C SER A 129 -16.85 -14.74 2.02
N VAL A 130 -17.33 -14.22 3.15
CA VAL A 130 -18.74 -14.26 3.55
C VAL A 130 -19.58 -13.23 2.80
N LEU A 131 -18.95 -12.15 2.35
CA LEU A 131 -19.62 -11.01 1.69
C LEU A 131 -19.65 -11.12 0.17
N GLY A 132 -18.94 -12.11 -0.41
CA GLY A 132 -18.85 -12.28 -1.87
C GLY A 132 -18.03 -11.22 -2.59
N ILE A 133 -17.24 -10.41 -1.86
CA ILE A 133 -16.35 -9.39 -2.40
C ILE A 133 -15.01 -10.03 -2.74
N ASP A 134 -14.50 -9.74 -3.94
CA ASP A 134 -13.13 -10.12 -4.30
C ASP A 134 -12.12 -9.24 -3.54
N VAL A 135 -11.13 -9.89 -2.95
CA VAL A 135 -10.00 -9.19 -2.33
C VAL A 135 -8.70 -9.68 -2.94
N ILE A 136 -7.87 -8.73 -3.36
CA ILE A 136 -6.50 -8.95 -3.79
C ILE A 136 -5.57 -8.22 -2.82
N VAL A 137 -4.57 -8.92 -2.29
CA VAL A 137 -3.49 -8.31 -1.53
C VAL A 137 -2.20 -8.42 -2.32
N LEU A 138 -1.63 -7.26 -2.65
CA LEU A 138 -0.34 -7.13 -3.32
C LEU A 138 0.76 -7.10 -2.26
N LEU A 139 1.75 -7.96 -2.42
CA LEU A 139 2.87 -8.10 -1.52
C LEU A 139 4.07 -7.43 -2.16
N VAL A 140 4.52 -6.34 -1.58
CA VAL A 140 5.67 -5.58 -2.06
C VAL A 140 6.74 -5.53 -0.97
N LYS A 141 8.00 -5.73 -1.35
CA LYS A 141 9.11 -5.51 -0.44
C LYS A 141 9.37 -4.02 -0.33
N ILE A 142 9.39 -3.51 0.88
CA ILE A 142 9.68 -2.09 1.16
C ILE A 142 10.89 -1.98 2.08
N ILE A 143 11.56 -0.83 2.00
CA ILE A 143 12.60 -0.44 2.95
C ILE A 143 11.91 0.21 4.15
N GLU A 144 12.03 -0.42 5.33
CA GLU A 144 11.39 0.11 6.53
C GLU A 144 12.04 1.41 6.99
N GLY A 145 11.22 2.31 7.54
CA GLY A 145 11.67 3.55 8.16
C GLY A 145 11.87 4.74 7.22
N ILE A 146 11.81 4.54 5.90
CA ILE A 146 11.88 5.61 4.90
C ILE A 146 10.79 5.44 3.83
N PRO A 147 10.31 6.53 3.21
CA PRO A 147 9.41 6.44 2.07
C PRO A 147 10.07 5.72 0.89
N ASP A 148 9.47 4.61 0.44
CA ASP A 148 9.95 3.84 -0.70
C ASP A 148 9.12 4.15 -1.94
N PHE A 149 9.53 5.17 -2.69
CA PHE A 149 8.82 5.62 -3.89
C PHE A 149 9.00 4.68 -5.09
N ARG A 150 10.06 3.86 -5.12
CA ARG A 150 10.22 2.83 -6.17
C ARG A 150 9.22 1.72 -5.97
N ALA A 151 9.08 1.21 -4.74
CA ALA A 151 8.06 0.24 -4.39
C ALA A 151 6.64 0.80 -4.66
N ALA A 152 6.40 2.08 -4.37
CA ALA A 152 5.15 2.75 -4.67
C ALA A 152 4.88 2.86 -6.18
N ALA A 153 5.89 3.12 -7.00
CA ALA A 153 5.79 3.16 -8.45
C ALA A 153 5.42 1.78 -9.02
N GLU A 154 6.09 0.73 -8.55
CA GLU A 154 5.81 -0.65 -8.96
C GLU A 154 4.40 -1.10 -8.55
N LEU A 155 4.00 -0.80 -7.32
CA LEU A 155 2.65 -1.05 -6.82
C LEU A 155 1.60 -0.34 -7.67
N SER A 156 1.83 0.94 -8.00
CA SER A 156 0.93 1.75 -8.82
C SER A 156 0.80 1.20 -10.24
N THR A 157 1.90 0.76 -10.84
CA THR A 157 1.92 0.09 -12.16
C THR A 157 1.09 -1.19 -12.11
N THR A 158 1.28 -2.00 -11.07
CA THR A 158 0.55 -3.25 -10.87
C THR A 158 -0.95 -3.02 -10.70
N ILE A 159 -1.34 -2.01 -9.93
CA ILE A 159 -2.76 -1.63 -9.75
C ILE A 159 -3.36 -1.16 -11.09
N SER A 160 -2.62 -0.36 -11.86
CA SER A 160 -3.09 0.10 -13.18
C SER A 160 -3.34 -1.06 -14.16
N ASN A 161 -2.56 -2.12 -14.08
CA ASN A 161 -2.76 -3.35 -14.86
C ASN A 161 -3.97 -4.17 -14.39
N LEU A 162 -4.29 -4.12 -13.09
CA LEU A 162 -5.43 -4.83 -12.50
C LEU A 162 -6.75 -4.08 -12.71
N VAL A 163 -6.71 -2.75 -12.73
CA VAL A 163 -7.91 -1.89 -12.80
C VAL A 163 -7.77 -0.94 -13.99
N PRO A 164 -8.34 -1.28 -15.15
CA PRO A 164 -8.29 -0.42 -16.33
C PRO A 164 -8.85 0.98 -16.05
N GLY A 165 -8.14 2.00 -16.55
CA GLY A 165 -8.50 3.41 -16.37
C GLY A 165 -7.91 4.06 -15.10
N VAL A 166 -7.45 3.29 -14.14
CA VAL A 166 -6.68 3.81 -13.01
C VAL A 166 -5.23 3.99 -13.44
N SER A 167 -4.70 5.19 -13.30
CA SER A 167 -3.30 5.49 -13.60
C SER A 167 -2.68 6.38 -12.54
N CYS A 168 -1.38 6.24 -12.32
CA CYS A 168 -0.60 7.07 -11.43
C CYS A 168 0.52 7.76 -12.21
N ASN A 169 0.96 8.90 -11.74
CA ASN A 169 2.10 9.60 -12.32
C ASN A 169 3.42 8.91 -11.90
N ILE A 170 3.75 7.81 -12.56
CA ILE A 170 4.94 7.02 -12.28
C ILE A 170 6.23 7.85 -12.40
N PRO A 171 6.43 8.70 -13.45
CA PRO A 171 7.60 9.57 -13.52
C PRO A 171 7.80 10.43 -12.29
N LEU A 172 6.74 11.00 -11.71
CA LEU A 172 6.85 11.80 -10.50
C LEU A 172 7.32 10.96 -9.30
N LEU A 173 6.80 9.74 -9.13
CA LEU A 173 7.24 8.83 -8.05
C LEU A 173 8.72 8.47 -8.18
N LEU A 174 9.19 8.19 -9.39
CA LEU A 174 10.60 7.88 -9.64
C LEU A 174 11.50 9.09 -9.40
N GLN A 175 11.07 10.30 -9.77
CA GLN A 175 11.78 11.53 -9.49
C GLN A 175 11.94 11.77 -7.97
N GLU A 176 10.87 11.54 -7.20
CA GLU A 176 10.93 11.65 -5.74
C GLU A 176 11.83 10.57 -5.12
N ALA A 177 11.84 9.34 -5.66
CA ALA A 177 12.77 8.30 -5.26
C ALA A 177 14.23 8.77 -5.40
N GLU A 178 14.59 9.26 -6.59
CA GLU A 178 15.94 9.75 -6.86
C GLU A 178 16.34 10.93 -5.95
N ARG A 179 15.40 11.83 -5.65
CA ARG A 179 15.63 12.96 -4.74
C ARG A 179 15.99 12.48 -3.34
N ILE A 180 15.20 11.56 -2.80
CA ILE A 180 15.42 11.00 -1.45
C ILE A 180 16.72 10.18 -1.38
N GLU A 181 17.00 9.34 -2.39
CA GLU A 181 18.25 8.58 -2.46
C GLU A 181 19.48 9.50 -2.43
N LYS A 182 19.44 10.63 -3.16
CA LYS A 182 20.51 11.64 -3.14
C LYS A 182 20.65 12.30 -1.76
N GLU A 183 19.55 12.61 -1.08
CA GLU A 183 19.57 13.19 0.26
C GLU A 183 20.16 12.22 1.30
N ILE A 184 19.74 10.94 1.27
CA ILE A 184 20.29 9.90 2.15
C ILE A 184 21.79 9.72 1.92
N THR A 185 22.22 9.71 0.66
CA THR A 185 23.65 9.58 0.32
C THR A 185 24.46 10.75 0.88
N LYS A 186 23.96 11.99 0.76
CA LYS A 186 24.62 13.18 1.33
C LYS A 186 24.78 13.10 2.84
N ILE A 187 23.72 12.67 3.55
CA ILE A 187 23.75 12.54 5.01
C ILE A 187 24.79 11.49 5.44
N LYS A 188 24.85 10.35 4.73
CA LYS A 188 25.85 9.29 5.01
C LYS A 188 27.27 9.80 4.79
N THR A 189 27.53 10.55 3.71
CA THR A 189 28.87 11.10 3.41
C THR A 189 29.30 12.11 4.47
N GLN A 190 28.41 13.01 4.89
CA GLN A 190 28.70 14.00 5.92
C GLN A 190 28.93 13.36 7.31
N GLY A 191 28.19 12.29 7.64
CA GLY A 191 28.41 11.54 8.88
C GLY A 191 29.79 10.87 8.93
N THR A 192 30.25 10.34 7.80
CA THR A 192 31.58 9.68 7.72
C THR A 192 32.73 10.69 7.80
N GLU A 193 32.58 11.89 7.22
CA GLU A 193 33.57 12.96 7.31
C GLU A 193 33.73 13.48 8.75
N SER A 194 32.60 13.65 9.48
CA SER A 194 32.63 14.11 10.86
C SER A 194 33.22 13.10 11.85
N GLU A 195 33.13 11.81 11.57
CA GLU A 195 33.81 10.77 12.36
C GLU A 195 35.31 10.70 12.08
N MET A 196 35.74 10.94 10.86
CA MET A 196 37.18 10.98 10.53
C MET A 196 37.91 12.20 11.14
N ASP A 197 37.25 13.36 11.21
CA ASP A 197 37.80 14.57 11.86
C ASP A 197 37.84 14.48 13.40
N ALA A 198 37.07 13.58 14.00
CA ALA A 198 37.05 13.38 15.46
C ALA A 198 38.16 12.46 15.98
N TYR A 199 38.91 11.76 15.11
CA TYR A 199 39.99 10.83 15.45
C TYR A 199 41.35 11.23 14.84
N GLY A 200 41.49 12.45 14.33
CA GLY A 200 42.72 13.01 13.76
C GLY A 200 43.50 13.90 14.75
#